data_052e770a3446ec8396275e357b019c7b
#
_entry.id   052e770a3446ec8396275e357b019c7b
#
_cell.length_a   1.000
_cell.length_b   1.000
_cell.length_c   1.000
_cell.angle_alpha   90.00
_cell.angle_beta   90.00
_cell.angle_gamma   90.00
#
_symmetry.space_group_name_H-M   'P 1'
#
loop_
_entity.id
_entity.type
_entity.pdbx_description
1 polymer ?
#
loop_
_entity_poly.entity_id
_entity_poly.type
_entity_poly.pdbx_seq_one_letter_code
_entity_poly.pdbx_strand_id
1 'polypeptide(L)'
;MTSYKRTFVPQIDARDCGVAALASIAKFYGSDFSLAHLRELAKTNKEGTTALGIVKAADEMGFETRPVQADKTLFDMSDIPYPFIVHVNKEGKLQHYYVVYQTKKDYLIIGDPDPSVKITKMSKERFFYEWTGVAIFLATKPSYQPHKDKKNGLLSKLPSSDFQTKISHCLHCSLKLIGHYYQYRWFLLSPRNLG
;
A
#
# COMPACT_ATOMS: atom_id res chain seq x y z
N MET A 1 4.78 20.31 0.00
CA MET A 1 3.80 19.44 -0.68
C MET A 1 4.55 18.44 -1.54
N THR A 2 4.67 17.18 -1.11
CA THR A 2 5.38 16.15 -1.88
C THR A 2 4.57 15.87 -3.14
N SER A 3 5.15 16.16 -4.30
CA SER A 3 4.45 15.90 -5.56
C SER A 3 4.31 14.39 -5.74
N TYR A 4 3.09 13.85 -5.67
CA TYR A 4 2.80 12.43 -5.89
C TYR A 4 3.39 11.87 -7.19
N LYS A 5 3.66 12.75 -8.17
CA LYS A 5 4.38 12.38 -9.41
C LYS A 5 5.80 11.87 -9.14
N ARG A 6 6.46 12.35 -8.09
CA ARG A 6 7.82 11.93 -7.72
C ARG A 6 7.84 10.63 -6.91
N THR A 7 6.71 10.26 -6.32
CA THR A 7 6.59 9.08 -5.48
C THR A 7 6.03 7.87 -6.22
N PHE A 8 5.51 8.07 -7.42
CA PHE A 8 4.98 6.99 -8.24
C PHE A 8 6.08 6.01 -8.66
N VAL A 9 5.79 4.72 -8.50
CA VAL A 9 6.65 3.59 -8.89
C VAL A 9 5.84 2.72 -9.87
N PRO A 10 6.30 2.56 -11.13
CA PRO A 10 5.64 1.66 -12.06
C PRO A 10 5.96 0.20 -11.74
N GLN A 11 5.07 -0.70 -12.12
CA GLN A 11 5.36 -2.14 -12.13
C GLN A 11 6.38 -2.48 -13.23
N ILE A 12 7.14 -3.54 -13.01
CA ILE A 12 8.08 -4.09 -14.00
C ILE A 12 7.46 -5.31 -14.68
N ASP A 13 6.73 -6.10 -13.91
CA ASP A 13 6.07 -7.34 -14.32
C ASP A 13 4.56 -7.21 -14.05
N ALA A 14 3.73 -7.97 -14.76
CA ALA A 14 2.27 -7.98 -14.57
C ALA A 14 1.85 -8.36 -13.13
N ARG A 15 2.70 -9.06 -12.39
CA ARG A 15 2.46 -9.48 -10.99
C ARG A 15 2.77 -8.40 -9.96
N ASP A 16 3.37 -7.30 -10.36
CA ASP A 16 3.95 -6.31 -9.46
C ASP A 16 2.99 -5.20 -9.03
N CYS A 17 1.77 -5.17 -9.54
CA CYS A 17 0.86 -4.06 -9.27
C CYS A 17 0.71 -3.76 -7.77
N GLY A 18 0.59 -4.79 -6.92
CA GLY A 18 0.47 -4.63 -5.47
C GLY A 18 1.75 -4.09 -4.83
N VAL A 19 2.91 -4.68 -5.16
CA VAL A 19 4.19 -4.22 -4.59
C VAL A 19 4.62 -2.85 -5.15
N ALA A 20 4.27 -2.51 -6.38
CA ALA A 20 4.52 -1.20 -6.96
C ALA A 20 3.63 -0.10 -6.31
N ALA A 21 2.37 -0.44 -6.01
CA ALA A 21 1.50 0.42 -5.23
C ALA A 21 2.08 0.66 -3.83
N LEU A 22 2.54 -0.39 -3.13
CA LEU A 22 3.18 -0.28 -1.82
C LEU A 22 4.49 0.53 -1.89
N ALA A 23 5.33 0.30 -2.90
CA ALA A 23 6.55 1.08 -3.14
C ALA A 23 6.25 2.58 -3.32
N SER A 24 5.17 2.90 -4.03
CA SER A 24 4.73 4.28 -4.23
C SER A 24 4.35 4.96 -2.91
N ILE A 25 3.66 4.25 -2.02
CA ILE A 25 3.34 4.75 -0.68
C ILE A 25 4.60 4.88 0.17
N ALA A 26 5.47 3.86 0.19
CA ALA A 26 6.73 3.93 0.92
C ALA A 26 7.57 5.15 0.50
N LYS A 27 7.62 5.41 -0.80
CA LYS A 27 8.33 6.56 -1.36
C LYS A 27 7.70 7.91 -0.98
N PHE A 28 6.37 7.94 -0.83
CA PHE A 28 5.67 9.11 -0.31
C PHE A 28 6.12 9.44 1.13
N TYR A 29 6.37 8.43 1.95
CA TYR A 29 6.89 8.55 3.31
C TYR A 29 8.42 8.59 3.40
N GLY A 30 9.12 8.75 2.26
CA GLY A 30 10.57 8.98 2.22
C GLY A 30 11.44 7.72 2.13
N SER A 31 10.84 6.53 2.06
CA SER A 31 11.56 5.26 1.85
C SER A 31 11.66 4.92 0.35
N ASP A 32 12.73 4.24 -0.02
CA ASP A 32 12.96 3.76 -1.39
C ASP A 32 13.31 2.26 -1.34
N PHE A 33 12.31 1.42 -1.56
CA PHE A 33 12.44 -0.03 -1.60
C PHE A 33 12.45 -0.51 -3.06
N SER A 34 13.31 -1.48 -3.35
CA SER A 34 13.28 -2.18 -4.64
C SER A 34 12.05 -3.09 -4.75
N LEU A 35 11.49 -3.23 -5.96
CA LEU A 35 10.38 -4.17 -6.17
C LEU A 35 10.78 -5.61 -5.87
N ALA A 36 12.03 -5.99 -6.08
CA ALA A 36 12.54 -7.32 -5.74
C ALA A 36 12.43 -7.58 -4.23
N HIS A 37 12.86 -6.63 -3.41
CA HIS A 37 12.73 -6.72 -1.95
C HIS A 37 11.26 -6.79 -1.52
N LEU A 38 10.40 -5.96 -2.09
CA LEU A 38 8.97 -5.98 -1.75
C LEU A 38 8.26 -7.25 -2.19
N ARG A 39 8.66 -7.89 -3.31
CA ARG A 39 8.14 -9.22 -3.69
C ARG A 39 8.44 -10.29 -2.64
N GLU A 40 9.63 -10.25 -2.06
CA GLU A 40 10.04 -11.19 -0.99
C GLU A 40 9.21 -10.95 0.27
N LEU A 41 9.09 -9.71 0.73
CA LEU A 41 8.29 -9.35 1.90
C LEU A 41 6.81 -9.69 1.72
N ALA A 42 6.23 -9.33 0.59
CA ALA A 42 4.82 -9.56 0.28
C ALA A 42 4.51 -11.00 -0.16
N LYS A 43 5.53 -11.84 -0.32
CA LYS A 43 5.41 -13.22 -0.85
C LYS A 43 4.64 -13.26 -2.17
N THR A 44 4.97 -12.33 -3.07
CA THR A 44 4.39 -12.25 -4.42
C THR A 44 4.66 -13.54 -5.18
N ASN A 45 3.63 -14.15 -5.70
CA ASN A 45 3.69 -15.40 -6.46
C ASN A 45 3.39 -15.19 -7.96
N LYS A 46 3.12 -16.26 -8.71
CA LYS A 46 2.80 -16.20 -10.14
C LYS A 46 1.47 -15.48 -10.42
N GLU A 47 0.56 -15.47 -9.47
CA GLU A 47 -0.77 -14.84 -9.57
C GLU A 47 -0.74 -13.35 -9.14
N GLY A 48 0.37 -12.91 -8.54
CA GLY A 48 0.56 -11.53 -8.08
C GLY A 48 0.69 -11.42 -6.56
N THR A 49 0.34 -10.25 -6.03
CA THR A 49 0.42 -9.93 -4.60
C THR A 49 -0.97 -9.87 -4.01
N THR A 50 -1.23 -10.66 -2.97
CA THR A 50 -2.51 -10.59 -2.24
C THR A 50 -2.58 -9.35 -1.35
N ALA A 51 -3.80 -8.90 -1.01
CA ALA A 51 -3.98 -7.81 -0.05
C ALA A 51 -3.33 -8.13 1.32
N LEU A 52 -3.39 -9.38 1.77
CA LEU A 52 -2.71 -9.84 2.99
C LEU A 52 -1.17 -9.74 2.85
N GLY A 53 -0.64 -10.05 1.68
CA GLY A 53 0.79 -9.90 1.38
C GLY A 53 1.23 -8.44 1.47
N ILE A 54 0.44 -7.51 0.92
CA ILE A 54 0.69 -6.06 1.04
C ILE A 54 0.68 -5.63 2.50
N VAL A 55 -0.31 -6.07 3.28
CA VAL A 55 -0.43 -5.73 4.72
C VAL A 55 0.79 -6.22 5.50
N LYS A 56 1.21 -7.48 5.32
CA LYS A 56 2.38 -8.04 5.99
C LYS A 56 3.68 -7.33 5.62
N ALA A 57 3.88 -7.09 4.33
CA ALA A 57 5.05 -6.35 3.86
C ALA A 57 5.09 -4.92 4.45
N ALA A 58 3.96 -4.22 4.45
CA ALA A 58 3.86 -2.89 5.01
C ALA A 58 4.14 -2.87 6.53
N ASP A 59 3.67 -3.88 7.27
CA ASP A 59 3.95 -4.00 8.70
C ASP A 59 5.45 -4.18 8.99
N GLU A 60 6.13 -5.04 8.21
CA GLU A 60 7.58 -5.24 8.30
C GLU A 60 8.37 -3.98 7.91
N MET A 61 7.83 -3.16 7.00
CA MET A 61 8.39 -1.87 6.61
C MET A 61 8.18 -0.76 7.66
N GLY A 62 7.49 -1.04 8.75
CA GLY A 62 7.20 -0.07 9.81
C GLY A 62 5.95 0.76 9.61
N PHE A 63 5.03 0.32 8.77
CA PHE A 63 3.70 0.92 8.64
C PHE A 63 2.69 0.23 9.55
N GLU A 64 1.77 1.00 10.07
CA GLU A 64 0.50 0.52 10.57
C GLU A 64 -0.49 0.48 9.42
N THR A 65 -1.19 -0.66 9.26
CA THR A 65 -2.12 -0.85 8.15
C THR A 65 -3.53 -1.09 8.64
N ARG A 66 -4.50 -0.57 7.89
CA ARG A 66 -5.91 -0.82 8.13
C ARG A 66 -6.58 -1.22 6.81
N PRO A 67 -6.66 -2.53 6.50
CA PRO A 67 -7.48 -3.01 5.40
C PRO A 67 -8.96 -2.93 5.77
N VAL A 68 -9.78 -2.48 4.83
CA VAL A 68 -11.22 -2.31 5.03
C VAL A 68 -12.00 -2.72 3.80
N GLN A 69 -13.22 -3.19 4.03
CA GLN A 69 -14.25 -3.32 3.01
C GLN A 69 -15.24 -2.18 3.20
N ALA A 70 -15.38 -1.34 2.19
CA ALA A 70 -16.20 -0.13 2.26
C ALA A 70 -17.04 0.05 0.99
N ASP A 71 -17.98 0.95 1.04
CA ASP A 71 -18.78 1.38 -0.10
C ASP A 71 -18.42 2.81 -0.54
N LYS A 72 -19.15 3.35 -1.49
CA LYS A 72 -18.88 4.66 -2.10
C LYS A 72 -18.89 5.81 -1.09
N THR A 73 -19.58 5.68 0.05
CA THR A 73 -19.66 6.71 1.09
C THR A 73 -18.31 6.99 1.74
N LEU A 74 -17.37 6.04 1.66
CA LEU A 74 -15.98 6.26 2.06
C LEU A 74 -15.42 7.55 1.45
N PHE A 75 -15.69 7.81 0.18
CA PHE A 75 -15.14 8.94 -0.57
C PHE A 75 -15.86 10.29 -0.34
N ASP A 76 -16.91 10.28 0.48
CA ASP A 76 -17.61 11.49 0.90
C ASP A 76 -17.08 12.01 2.26
N MET A 77 -16.21 11.23 2.92
CA MET A 77 -15.58 11.62 4.18
C MET A 77 -14.51 12.69 3.95
N SER A 78 -14.45 13.68 4.84
CA SER A 78 -13.47 14.78 4.81
C SER A 78 -12.06 14.34 5.22
N ASP A 79 -11.95 13.30 6.06
CA ASP A 79 -10.73 12.99 6.81
C ASP A 79 -10.04 11.71 6.29
N ILE A 80 -10.22 11.39 5.02
CA ILE A 80 -9.53 10.26 4.40
C ILE A 80 -8.01 10.51 4.37
N PRO A 81 -7.20 9.60 4.96
CA PRO A 81 -5.74 9.72 4.90
C PRO A 81 -5.23 9.31 3.51
N TYR A 82 -4.69 10.25 2.75
CA TYR A 82 -4.04 10.00 1.47
C TYR A 82 -2.52 9.93 1.63
N PRO A 83 -1.82 9.13 0.80
CA PRO A 83 -2.33 8.16 -0.18
C PRO A 83 -2.71 6.84 0.45
N PHE A 84 -3.58 6.05 -0.22
CA PHE A 84 -3.93 4.70 0.19
C PHE A 84 -4.07 3.77 -1.03
N ILE A 85 -4.02 2.45 -0.80
CA ILE A 85 -4.12 1.43 -1.85
C ILE A 85 -5.57 0.95 -1.95
N VAL A 86 -6.04 0.72 -3.17
CA VAL A 86 -7.35 0.09 -3.43
C VAL A 86 -7.18 -1.11 -4.35
N HIS A 87 -7.98 -2.15 -4.10
CA HIS A 87 -8.08 -3.29 -5.00
C HIS A 87 -9.18 -3.03 -6.01
N VAL A 88 -8.91 -3.32 -7.26
CA VAL A 88 -9.83 -3.09 -8.37
C VAL A 88 -9.92 -4.31 -9.28
N ASN A 89 -11.02 -4.40 -10.00
CA ASN A 89 -11.20 -5.32 -11.11
C ASN A 89 -11.13 -4.50 -12.40
N LYS A 90 -9.92 -4.22 -12.87
CA LYS A 90 -9.65 -3.33 -14.00
C LYS A 90 -10.37 -3.87 -15.24
N GLU A 91 -11.21 -3.04 -15.84
CA GLU A 91 -12.03 -3.39 -17.00
C GLU A 91 -12.91 -4.64 -16.79
N GLY A 92 -13.24 -4.96 -15.53
CA GLY A 92 -14.05 -6.11 -15.16
C GLY A 92 -13.37 -7.49 -15.33
N LYS A 93 -12.05 -7.52 -15.61
CA LYS A 93 -11.34 -8.76 -15.95
C LYS A 93 -10.04 -8.98 -15.18
N LEU A 94 -9.30 -7.91 -14.89
CA LEU A 94 -7.96 -8.01 -14.32
C LEU A 94 -7.95 -7.52 -12.87
N GLN A 95 -7.64 -8.41 -11.94
CA GLN A 95 -7.37 -8.02 -10.56
C GLN A 95 -6.13 -7.13 -10.50
N HIS A 96 -6.26 -5.96 -9.92
CA HIS A 96 -5.23 -4.95 -9.94
C HIS A 96 -5.27 -4.07 -8.70
N TYR A 97 -4.23 -3.26 -8.48
CA TYR A 97 -4.17 -2.29 -7.39
C TYR A 97 -3.89 -0.90 -7.93
N TYR A 98 -4.63 0.07 -7.41
CA TYR A 98 -4.33 1.50 -7.63
C TYR A 98 -3.89 2.15 -6.32
N VAL A 99 -3.13 3.24 -6.44
CA VAL A 99 -2.89 4.17 -5.35
C VAL A 99 -3.81 5.37 -5.53
N VAL A 100 -4.64 5.67 -4.54
CA VAL A 100 -5.46 6.87 -4.54
C VAL A 100 -4.68 7.99 -3.88
N TYR A 101 -4.37 9.04 -4.62
CA TYR A 101 -3.64 10.21 -4.12
C TYR A 101 -4.55 11.35 -3.69
N GLN A 102 -5.72 11.46 -4.31
CA GLN A 102 -6.67 12.52 -4.00
C GLN A 102 -8.06 12.20 -4.55
N THR A 103 -9.09 12.61 -3.82
CA THR A 103 -10.48 12.62 -4.31
C THR A 103 -10.94 14.06 -4.53
N LYS A 104 -11.62 14.30 -5.63
CA LYS A 104 -12.31 15.54 -5.97
C LYS A 104 -13.80 15.26 -6.16
N LYS A 105 -14.57 16.31 -6.43
CA LYS A 105 -16.03 16.21 -6.59
C LYS A 105 -16.41 15.14 -7.63
N ASP A 106 -15.80 15.17 -8.81
CA ASP A 106 -16.22 14.37 -9.96
C ASP A 106 -15.17 13.30 -10.38
N TYR A 107 -13.96 13.35 -9.83
CA TYR A 107 -12.86 12.46 -10.22
C TYR A 107 -11.90 12.18 -9.07
N LEU A 108 -11.09 11.15 -9.25
CA LEU A 108 -9.95 10.83 -8.39
C LEU A 108 -8.65 11.02 -9.16
N ILE A 109 -7.58 11.33 -8.42
CA ILE A 109 -6.21 11.21 -8.92
C ILE A 109 -5.69 9.88 -8.44
N ILE A 110 -5.47 8.98 -9.36
CA ILE A 110 -4.97 7.64 -9.08
C ILE A 110 -3.58 7.45 -9.68
N GLY A 111 -2.79 6.56 -9.06
CA GLY A 111 -1.61 5.96 -9.65
C GLY A 111 -1.91 4.52 -10.03
N ASP A 112 -2.01 4.26 -11.32
CA ASP A 112 -2.04 2.92 -11.86
C ASP A 112 -0.59 2.48 -12.06
N PRO A 113 -0.11 1.41 -11.41
CA PRO A 113 1.26 0.91 -11.59
C PRO A 113 1.61 0.51 -13.02
N ASP A 114 0.62 0.31 -13.88
CA ASP A 114 0.83 0.09 -15.31
C ASP A 114 1.64 1.24 -15.94
N PRO A 115 2.84 0.98 -16.51
CA PRO A 115 3.69 2.02 -17.07
C PRO A 115 3.07 2.75 -18.28
N SER A 116 2.03 2.20 -18.90
CA SER A 116 1.29 2.85 -19.97
C SER A 116 0.26 3.88 -19.48
N VAL A 117 -0.23 3.73 -18.23
CA VAL A 117 -1.26 4.59 -17.63
C VAL A 117 -0.65 5.59 -16.64
N LYS A 118 0.13 5.11 -15.67
CA LYS A 118 0.80 5.94 -14.65
C LYS A 118 -0.20 6.69 -13.77
N ILE A 119 0.10 7.98 -13.51
CA ILE A 119 -0.78 8.85 -12.74
C ILE A 119 -1.79 9.49 -13.67
N THR A 120 -3.06 9.26 -13.37
CA THR A 120 -4.17 9.73 -14.21
C THR A 120 -5.32 10.28 -13.37
N LYS A 121 -6.16 11.08 -14.02
CA LYS A 121 -7.47 11.46 -13.51
C LYS A 121 -8.49 10.41 -13.98
N MET A 122 -9.21 9.83 -13.04
CA MET A 122 -10.26 8.86 -13.32
C MET A 122 -11.59 9.40 -12.80
N SER A 123 -12.65 9.32 -13.61
CA SER A 123 -13.99 9.71 -13.14
C SER A 123 -14.44 8.81 -11.98
N LYS A 124 -15.24 9.36 -11.06
CA LYS A 124 -15.79 8.56 -9.96
C LYS A 124 -16.62 7.39 -10.47
N GLU A 125 -17.36 7.58 -11.56
CA GLU A 125 -18.18 6.53 -12.17
C GLU A 125 -17.33 5.33 -12.61
N ARG A 126 -16.26 5.56 -13.39
CA ARG A 126 -15.33 4.50 -13.82
C ARG A 126 -14.64 3.86 -12.63
N PHE A 127 -14.14 4.66 -11.69
CA PHE A 127 -13.47 4.16 -10.49
C PHE A 127 -14.38 3.22 -9.70
N PHE A 128 -15.63 3.61 -9.44
CA PHE A 128 -16.58 2.79 -8.69
C PHE A 128 -17.06 1.55 -9.45
N TYR A 129 -16.98 1.56 -10.76
CA TYR A 129 -17.22 0.35 -11.56
C TYR A 129 -16.10 -0.68 -11.41
N GLU A 130 -14.85 -0.22 -11.33
CA GLU A 130 -13.67 -1.09 -11.17
C GLU A 130 -13.40 -1.46 -9.71
N TRP A 131 -13.72 -0.61 -8.75
CA TRP A 131 -13.37 -0.81 -7.35
C TRP A 131 -14.16 -1.96 -6.70
N THR A 132 -13.44 -2.88 -6.04
CA THR A 132 -14.04 -4.03 -5.36
C THR A 132 -14.58 -3.74 -3.96
N GLY A 133 -14.47 -2.49 -3.49
CA GLY A 133 -14.78 -2.09 -2.12
C GLY A 133 -13.61 -2.25 -1.14
N VAL A 134 -12.50 -2.89 -1.56
CA VAL A 134 -11.33 -3.06 -0.69
C VAL A 134 -10.44 -1.83 -0.75
N ALA A 135 -10.09 -1.29 0.42
CA ALA A 135 -9.08 -0.24 0.58
C ALA A 135 -8.10 -0.62 1.70
N ILE A 136 -6.83 -0.28 1.53
CA ILE A 136 -5.76 -0.50 2.51
C ILE A 136 -5.18 0.87 2.85
N PHE A 137 -5.48 1.35 4.05
CA PHE A 137 -4.89 2.56 4.59
C PHE A 137 -3.56 2.23 5.25
N LEU A 138 -2.59 3.15 5.09
CA LEU A 138 -1.26 3.01 5.67
C LEU A 138 -0.87 4.31 6.38
N ALA A 139 -0.30 4.16 7.56
CA ALA A 139 0.31 5.25 8.31
C ALA A 139 1.66 4.78 8.85
N THR A 140 2.60 5.69 9.05
CA THR A 140 3.88 5.34 9.66
C THR A 140 3.71 5.07 11.15
N LYS A 141 4.33 3.97 11.65
CA LYS A 141 4.44 3.75 13.10
C LYS A 141 5.32 4.84 13.74
N PRO A 142 5.17 5.13 15.04
CA PRO A 142 6.04 6.11 15.72
C PRO A 142 7.54 5.78 15.63
N SER A 143 7.89 4.50 15.47
CA SER A 143 9.25 4.00 15.31
C SER A 143 9.75 3.99 13.86
N TYR A 144 8.94 4.44 12.91
CA TYR A 144 9.28 4.40 11.49
C TYR A 144 10.54 5.21 11.19
N GLN A 145 11.47 4.59 10.48
CA GLN A 145 12.66 5.25 9.95
C GLN A 145 12.68 5.10 8.42
N PRO A 146 12.84 6.19 7.66
CA PRO A 146 12.96 6.09 6.22
C PRO A 146 14.12 5.18 5.81
N HIS A 147 13.81 4.20 4.98
CA HIS A 147 14.76 3.21 4.48
C HIS A 147 15.07 3.46 3.00
N LYS A 148 16.32 3.18 2.61
CA LYS A 148 16.71 3.19 1.20
C LYS A 148 17.48 1.92 0.89
N ASP A 149 16.92 1.10 0.03
CA ASP A 149 17.67 -0.04 -0.50
C ASP A 149 18.93 0.45 -1.20
N LYS A 150 20.05 -0.20 -0.90
CA LYS A 150 21.28 0.06 -1.64
C LYS A 150 21.01 -0.29 -3.10
N LYS A 151 21.18 0.67 -3.99
CA LYS A 151 21.16 0.38 -5.43
C LYS A 151 22.32 -0.57 -5.67
N ASN A 152 22.00 -1.85 -5.84
CA ASN A 152 23.01 -2.87 -6.16
C ASN A 152 23.65 -2.52 -7.50
N GLY A 153 24.74 -1.79 -7.45
CA GLY A 153 25.75 -1.92 -8.51
C GLY A 153 26.20 -3.39 -8.54
N LEU A 154 26.49 -3.90 -9.71
CA LEU A 154 26.72 -5.31 -10.05
C LEU A 154 27.83 -6.04 -9.25
N LEU A 155 28.31 -5.53 -8.11
CA LEU A 155 29.53 -5.98 -7.41
C LEU A 155 29.37 -6.23 -5.90
N SER A 156 28.17 -6.46 -5.36
CA SER A 156 28.05 -6.80 -3.93
C SER A 156 27.31 -8.13 -3.70
N LYS A 157 27.81 -9.22 -4.29
CA LYS A 157 27.46 -10.58 -3.87
C LYS A 157 28.62 -11.16 -3.07
N LEU A 158 28.65 -10.91 -1.75
CA LEU A 158 29.29 -11.81 -0.77
C LEU A 158 28.38 -11.89 0.45
N PRO A 159 28.09 -13.10 0.96
CA PRO A 159 27.26 -13.28 2.12
C PRO A 159 28.03 -12.90 3.38
N SER A 160 27.60 -11.91 4.13
CA SER A 160 28.03 -11.73 5.50
C SER A 160 27.07 -12.52 6.41
N SER A 161 27.56 -13.66 6.85
CA SER A 161 27.07 -14.35 8.04
C SER A 161 27.25 -13.41 9.23
N ASP A 162 26.17 -12.93 9.80
CA ASP A 162 26.01 -12.55 11.21
C ASP A 162 24.70 -11.80 11.40
N PHE A 163 23.62 -12.55 11.53
CA PHE A 163 22.38 -12.01 12.05
C PHE A 163 21.82 -12.98 13.11
N GLN A 164 22.44 -13.00 14.26
CA GLN A 164 21.80 -13.49 15.47
C GLN A 164 22.05 -12.53 16.62
N THR A 165 20.99 -12.36 17.42
CA THR A 165 20.90 -11.71 18.72
C THR A 165 20.69 -10.20 18.74
N LYS A 166 19.43 -9.82 18.88
CA LYS A 166 18.93 -9.08 20.04
C LYS A 166 17.44 -8.79 19.94
N ILE A 167 16.64 -9.76 20.36
CA ILE A 167 15.29 -9.48 20.86
C ILE A 167 15.40 -9.49 22.38
N SER A 168 15.24 -8.37 23.03
CA SER A 168 14.88 -8.29 24.44
C SER A 168 14.45 -6.89 24.83
N HIS A 169 13.23 -6.81 25.32
CA HIS A 169 12.68 -5.82 26.23
C HIS A 169 12.49 -4.38 25.76
N CYS A 170 11.26 -4.04 25.42
CA CYS A 170 10.55 -3.04 26.22
C CYS A 170 9.03 -3.17 26.03
N LEU A 171 8.40 -3.80 27.02
CA LEU A 171 6.97 -3.68 27.31
C LEU A 171 6.73 -2.36 28.03
N HIS A 172 5.57 -1.76 27.78
CA HIS A 172 4.94 -0.62 28.46
C HIS A 172 5.33 0.77 27.98
N CYS A 173 4.43 1.33 27.17
CA CYS A 173 3.82 2.60 27.55
C CYS A 173 2.49 2.84 26.82
N SER A 174 1.46 2.77 27.57
CA SER A 174 0.14 3.43 27.59
C SER A 174 -0.39 4.10 26.31
N LEU A 175 -1.48 3.50 25.90
CA LEU A 175 -2.67 4.17 25.32
C LEU A 175 -3.02 5.47 26.06
N LYS A 176 -3.21 6.57 25.32
CA LYS A 176 -4.33 7.50 25.51
C LYS A 176 -4.48 8.44 24.34
N LEU A 177 -5.77 8.56 23.93
CA LEU A 177 -6.38 9.61 23.13
C LEU A 177 -6.18 9.43 21.61
N ILE A 178 -7.19 9.12 20.81
CA ILE A 178 -8.40 9.93 20.61
C ILE A 178 -9.54 8.98 20.22
N GLY A 179 -10.56 8.91 21.05
CA GLY A 179 -11.86 8.39 20.67
C GLY A 179 -12.64 9.49 19.97
N HIS A 180 -13.03 9.26 18.75
CA HIS A 180 -14.24 9.85 18.22
C HIS A 180 -14.94 8.82 17.34
N TYR A 181 -16.12 8.50 17.79
CA TYR A 181 -17.14 7.66 17.24
C TYR A 181 -17.36 7.92 15.75
N TYR A 182 -17.05 6.91 14.92
CA TYR A 182 -17.73 6.75 13.65
C TYR A 182 -18.24 5.33 13.58
N GLN A 183 -19.54 5.18 13.59
CA GLN A 183 -20.27 3.93 13.45
C GLN A 183 -20.23 3.49 11.98
N TYR A 184 -19.08 3.00 11.55
CA TYR A 184 -18.97 2.29 10.29
C TYR A 184 -18.91 0.81 10.60
N ARG A 185 -19.71 0.04 9.90
CA ARG A 185 -19.68 -1.42 9.93
C ARG A 185 -18.38 -1.89 9.28
N TRP A 186 -17.30 -1.94 10.04
CA TRP A 186 -16.02 -2.45 9.63
C TRP A 186 -16.05 -3.97 9.74
N PHE A 187 -16.04 -4.66 8.60
CA PHE A 187 -15.71 -6.08 8.57
C PHE A 187 -14.20 -6.20 8.42
N LEU A 188 -13.53 -6.67 9.44
CA LEU A 188 -12.17 -7.20 9.32
C LEU A 188 -12.22 -8.35 8.31
N LEU A 189 -11.50 -8.21 7.20
CA LEU A 189 -11.35 -9.27 6.22
C LEU A 189 -10.64 -10.45 6.89
N SER A 190 -11.41 -11.49 7.18
CA SER A 190 -10.87 -12.77 7.61
C SER A 190 -9.98 -13.32 6.49
N PRO A 191 -8.85 -13.98 6.81
CA PRO A 191 -7.96 -14.58 5.82
C PRO A 191 -8.63 -15.56 4.85
N ARG A 192 -9.87 -15.98 5.13
CA ARG A 192 -10.62 -16.94 4.29
C ARG A 192 -11.35 -16.32 3.09
N ASN A 193 -11.42 -14.98 3.02
CA ASN A 193 -12.17 -14.30 1.96
C ASN A 193 -11.27 -13.51 0.99
N LEU A 194 -9.96 -13.70 1.06
CA LEU A 194 -8.96 -13.03 0.23
C LEU A 194 -8.14 -14.05 -0.57
N GLY A 195 -8.81 -15.09 -1.09
CA GLY A 195 -8.21 -16.00 -2.06
C GLY A 195 -8.34 -15.48 -3.48
#